data_dc167a8809873b8dd8629ff33d78f082
#
_entry.id   dc167a8809873b8dd8629ff33d78f082
#
_cell.length_a   1.000
_cell.length_b   1.000
_cell.length_c   1.000
_cell.angle_alpha   90.00
_cell.angle_beta   90.00
_cell.angle_gamma   90.00
#
_symmetry.space_group_name_H-M   'P 1'
#
loop_
_entity.id
_entity.type
_entity.pdbx_description
1 polymer ?
#
loop_
_entity_poly.entity_id
_entity_poly.type
_entity_poly.pdbx_seq_one_letter_code
_entity_poly.pdbx_strand_id
1 'polypeptide(L)'
;MAGVKVLVTTAGSNLSDKAIDTAIDLTKQLGGELIGMTSVVGEAPTGGFEAEDAAVRDRLAAISRKAAEKGVPCEVVAEHAAAIWKGVLACAVRHAVSFIVMASRGLGSIGSFLLGSETQKVLHQVDRPGLIVR
;
A
#
# COMPACT_ATOMS: atom_id res chain seq x y z
N MET A 1 8.95 -0.98 18.00
CA MET A 1 8.41 0.25 18.60
C MET A 1 6.90 0.23 18.55
N ALA A 2 6.28 0.34 19.69
CA ALA A 2 4.83 0.46 19.75
C ALA A 2 4.39 1.76 19.06
N GLY A 3 3.31 1.70 18.31
CA GLY A 3 2.76 2.85 17.62
C GLY A 3 3.30 3.11 16.21
N VAL A 4 4.32 2.37 15.78
CA VAL A 4 4.80 2.49 14.39
C VAL A 4 3.81 1.79 13.46
N LYS A 5 3.38 2.50 12.42
CA LYS A 5 2.53 1.94 11.38
C LYS A 5 3.21 2.15 10.03
N VAL A 6 3.31 1.07 9.27
CA VAL A 6 3.90 1.09 7.94
C VAL A 6 2.79 0.87 6.92
N LEU A 7 2.69 1.76 5.96
CA LEU A 7 1.71 1.64 4.87
C LEU A 7 2.40 1.05 3.66
N VAL A 8 1.81 0.02 3.08
CA VAL A 8 2.22 -0.47 1.76
C VAL A 8 1.04 -0.41 0.81
N THR A 9 1.28 0.06 -0.39
CA THR A 9 0.27 0.09 -1.44
C THR A 9 0.64 -0.87 -2.56
N THR A 10 -0.36 -1.46 -3.18
CA THR A 10 -0.15 -2.46 -4.22
C THR A 10 -1.04 -2.20 -5.43
N ALA A 11 -0.49 -2.47 -6.61
CA ALA A 11 -1.24 -2.52 -7.86
C ALA A 11 -1.31 -3.95 -8.41
N GLY A 12 -0.85 -4.95 -7.66
CA GLY A 12 -0.91 -6.34 -8.07
C GLY A 12 0.17 -6.80 -9.04
N SER A 13 1.24 -6.03 -9.20
CA SER A 13 2.38 -6.40 -10.04
C SER A 13 3.45 -7.14 -9.23
N ASN A 14 4.42 -7.76 -9.93
CA ASN A 14 5.57 -8.39 -9.27
C ASN A 14 6.40 -7.38 -8.47
N LEU A 15 6.45 -6.13 -8.93
CA LEU A 15 7.14 -5.06 -8.20
C LEU A 15 6.42 -4.75 -6.90
N SER A 16 5.08 -4.79 -6.91
CA SER A 16 4.29 -4.61 -5.71
C SER A 16 4.53 -5.74 -4.71
N ASP A 17 4.69 -6.99 -5.17
CA ASP A 17 4.99 -8.11 -4.30
C ASP A 17 6.31 -7.90 -3.54
N LYS A 18 7.32 -7.41 -4.22
CA LYS A 18 8.61 -7.09 -3.59
C LYS A 18 8.46 -5.98 -2.56
N ALA A 19 7.67 -4.96 -2.87
CA ALA A 19 7.38 -3.88 -1.93
C ALA A 19 6.63 -4.39 -0.71
N ILE A 20 5.69 -5.29 -0.90
CA ILE A 20 4.94 -5.92 0.18
C ILE A 20 5.87 -6.70 1.11
N ASP A 21 6.74 -7.52 0.55
CA ASP A 21 7.69 -8.31 1.34
C ASP A 21 8.63 -7.40 2.13
N THR A 22 9.13 -6.34 1.51
CA THR A 22 9.99 -5.37 2.16
C THR A 22 9.25 -4.66 3.31
N ALA A 23 8.00 -4.26 3.07
CA ALA A 23 7.19 -3.60 4.09
C ALA A 23 6.91 -4.51 5.29
N ILE A 24 6.65 -5.79 5.04
CA ILE A 24 6.42 -6.77 6.11
C ILE A 24 7.69 -6.93 6.95
N ASP A 25 8.84 -7.10 6.30
CA ASP A 25 10.11 -7.26 7.01
C ASP A 25 10.45 -6.02 7.84
N LEU A 26 10.26 -4.84 7.27
CA LEU A 26 10.48 -3.57 7.98
C LEU A 26 9.55 -3.46 9.19
N THR A 27 8.28 -3.74 9.00
CA THR A 27 7.29 -3.68 10.09
C THR A 27 7.67 -4.63 11.21
N LYS A 28 8.09 -5.84 10.86
CA LYS A 28 8.49 -6.83 11.87
C LYS A 28 9.70 -6.35 12.67
N GLN A 29 10.70 -5.79 11.99
CA GLN A 29 11.90 -5.28 12.66
C GLN A 29 11.59 -4.12 13.59
N LEU A 30 10.63 -3.29 13.24
CA LEU A 30 10.23 -2.14 14.04
C LEU A 30 9.25 -2.49 15.15
N GLY A 31 8.72 -3.70 15.18
CA GLY A 31 7.71 -4.10 16.16
C GLY A 31 6.40 -3.35 16.02
N GLY A 32 6.07 -2.89 14.82
CA GLY A 32 4.87 -2.12 14.54
C GLY A 32 3.76 -2.93 13.90
N GLU A 33 2.87 -2.24 13.21
CA GLU A 33 1.78 -2.88 12.46
C GLU A 33 1.78 -2.39 11.02
N LEU A 34 1.25 -3.23 10.12
CA LEU A 34 1.21 -2.98 8.69
C LEU A 34 -0.19 -2.57 8.27
N ILE A 35 -0.27 -1.53 7.45
CA ILE A 35 -1.51 -1.17 6.75
C ILE A 35 -1.27 -1.48 5.29
N GLY A 36 -1.97 -2.49 4.77
CA GLY A 36 -1.92 -2.85 3.36
C GLY A 36 -3.11 -2.24 2.63
N MET A 37 -2.86 -1.49 1.57
CA MET A 37 -3.95 -0.82 0.89
C MET A 37 -3.83 -0.90 -0.63
N THR A 38 -4.98 -0.75 -1.28
CA THR A 38 -5.03 -0.45 -2.71
C THR A 38 -5.96 0.73 -2.92
N SER A 39 -5.57 1.63 -3.81
CA SER A 39 -6.44 2.74 -4.21
C SER A 39 -7.37 2.29 -5.31
N VAL A 40 -8.65 2.62 -5.18
CA VAL A 40 -9.66 2.35 -6.19
C VAL A 40 -10.24 3.68 -6.62
N VAL A 41 -10.16 3.97 -7.92
CA VAL A 41 -10.72 5.22 -8.45
C VAL A 41 -12.24 5.10 -8.49
N GLY A 42 -12.94 6.08 -7.94
CA GLY A 42 -14.39 6.14 -7.92
C GLY A 42 -14.98 6.06 -6.52
N GLU A 43 -16.29 5.88 -6.46
CA GLU A 43 -17.00 5.82 -5.19
C GLU A 43 -16.96 4.41 -4.60
N ALA A 44 -17.00 4.34 -3.26
CA ALA A 44 -17.05 3.08 -2.56
C ALA A 44 -18.37 2.36 -2.86
N PRO A 45 -18.33 1.03 -3.06
CA PRO A 45 -19.57 0.28 -3.25
C PRO A 45 -20.39 0.23 -1.96
N THR A 46 -21.71 0.10 -2.12
CA THR A 46 -22.59 -0.14 -0.99
C THR A 46 -22.41 -1.58 -0.53
N GLY A 47 -22.19 -1.80 0.74
CA GLY A 47 -21.99 -3.14 1.29
C GLY A 47 -20.59 -3.43 1.80
N GLY A 48 -19.70 -2.45 1.76
CA GLY A 48 -18.37 -2.54 2.35
C GLY A 48 -17.42 -3.45 1.59
N PHE A 49 -16.48 -4.05 2.30
CA PHE A 49 -15.41 -4.85 1.72
C PHE A 49 -15.93 -6.00 0.85
N GLU A 50 -17.01 -6.65 1.27
CA GLU A 50 -17.59 -7.77 0.54
C GLU A 50 -18.10 -7.38 -0.85
N ALA A 51 -18.42 -6.11 -1.05
CA ALA A 51 -18.90 -5.58 -2.32
C ALA A 51 -17.80 -5.09 -3.24
N GLU A 52 -16.54 -5.10 -2.79
CA GLU A 52 -15.40 -4.72 -3.64
C GLU A 52 -15.20 -5.74 -4.76
N ASP A 53 -14.56 -5.31 -5.84
CA ASP A 53 -14.20 -6.22 -6.93
C ASP A 53 -13.33 -7.35 -6.41
N ALA A 54 -13.50 -8.55 -6.99
CA ALA A 54 -12.72 -9.71 -6.60
C ALA A 54 -11.21 -9.47 -6.71
N ALA A 55 -10.75 -8.76 -7.74
CA ALA A 55 -9.33 -8.45 -7.90
C ALA A 55 -8.81 -7.59 -6.75
N VAL A 56 -9.60 -6.64 -6.28
CA VAL A 56 -9.24 -5.80 -5.12
C VAL A 56 -9.16 -6.65 -3.86
N ARG A 57 -10.18 -7.47 -3.62
CA ARG A 57 -10.21 -8.34 -2.44
C ARG A 57 -9.04 -9.33 -2.44
N ASP A 58 -8.72 -9.89 -3.60
CA ASP A 58 -7.63 -10.86 -3.72
C ASP A 58 -6.28 -10.23 -3.44
N ARG A 59 -6.04 -9.02 -3.94
CA ARG A 59 -4.79 -8.29 -3.67
C ARG A 59 -4.62 -8.01 -2.18
N LEU A 60 -5.69 -7.57 -1.55
CA LEU A 60 -5.65 -7.27 -0.11
C LEU A 60 -5.52 -8.53 0.73
N ALA A 61 -6.20 -9.61 0.34
CA ALA A 61 -6.07 -10.90 1.02
C ALA A 61 -4.64 -11.44 0.95
N ALA A 62 -3.95 -11.24 -0.18
CA ALA A 62 -2.56 -11.67 -0.31
C ALA A 62 -1.64 -10.93 0.67
N ILE A 63 -1.85 -9.64 0.87
CA ILE A 63 -1.07 -8.87 1.86
C ILE A 63 -1.33 -9.42 3.27
N SER A 64 -2.59 -9.60 3.60
CA SER A 64 -3.00 -10.10 4.91
C SER A 64 -2.38 -11.47 5.21
N ARG A 65 -2.43 -12.37 4.22
CA ARG A 65 -1.86 -13.72 4.36
C ARG A 65 -0.35 -13.69 4.57
N LYS A 66 0.36 -12.91 3.76
CA LYS A 66 1.82 -12.79 3.88
C LYS A 66 2.23 -12.21 5.23
N ALA A 67 1.51 -11.22 5.71
CA ALA A 67 1.77 -10.62 7.02
C ALA A 67 1.54 -11.63 8.14
N ALA A 68 0.45 -12.40 8.06
CA ALA A 68 0.14 -13.42 9.05
C ALA A 68 1.21 -14.51 9.11
N GLU A 69 1.74 -14.93 7.96
CA GLU A 69 2.82 -15.92 7.89
C GLU A 69 4.08 -15.46 8.62
N LYS A 70 4.30 -14.16 8.69
CA LYS A 70 5.46 -13.57 9.38
C LYS A 70 5.14 -13.11 10.80
N GLY A 71 3.92 -13.28 11.25
CA GLY A 71 3.49 -12.83 12.57
C GLY A 71 3.38 -11.32 12.71
N VAL A 72 3.12 -10.60 11.62
CA VAL A 72 3.01 -9.14 11.60
C VAL A 72 1.55 -8.73 11.68
N PRO A 73 1.14 -7.93 12.67
CA PRO A 73 -0.22 -7.39 12.70
C PRO A 73 -0.49 -6.56 11.45
N CYS A 74 -1.63 -6.80 10.82
CA CYS A 74 -1.96 -6.18 9.54
C CYS A 74 -3.44 -5.84 9.45
N GLU A 75 -3.71 -4.64 8.96
CA GLU A 75 -5.05 -4.23 8.54
C GLU A 75 -4.99 -3.95 7.05
N VAL A 76 -6.04 -4.32 6.30
CA VAL A 76 -6.11 -4.07 4.86
C VAL A 76 -7.25 -3.13 4.55
N VAL A 77 -7.05 -2.26 3.55
CA VAL A 77 -7.98 -1.19 3.22
C VAL A 77 -8.09 -1.04 1.71
N ALA A 78 -9.31 -1.01 1.18
CA ALA A 78 -9.59 -0.53 -0.16
C ALA A 78 -9.97 0.96 -0.04
N GLU A 79 -9.11 1.83 -0.54
CA GLU A 79 -9.32 3.27 -0.42
C GLU A 79 -9.88 3.82 -1.71
N HIS A 80 -11.10 4.37 -1.65
CA HIS A 80 -11.77 4.96 -2.81
C HIS A 80 -11.49 6.45 -2.86
N ALA A 81 -11.04 6.92 -4.01
CA ALA A 81 -10.64 8.31 -4.20
C ALA A 81 -10.77 8.70 -5.67
N ALA A 82 -10.65 10.00 -5.95
CA ALA A 82 -10.72 10.53 -7.31
C ALA A 82 -9.49 10.15 -8.16
N ALA A 83 -8.37 9.84 -7.51
CA ALA A 83 -7.14 9.41 -8.18
C ALA A 83 -6.37 8.47 -7.27
N ILE A 84 -5.54 7.61 -7.86
CA ILE A 84 -4.77 6.60 -7.10
C ILE A 84 -3.91 7.27 -6.02
N TRP A 85 -3.12 8.29 -6.39
CA TRP A 85 -2.24 8.96 -5.44
C TRP A 85 -3.00 9.63 -4.29
N LYS A 86 -4.20 10.15 -4.58
CA LYS A 86 -5.04 10.76 -3.55
C LYS A 86 -5.51 9.74 -2.52
N GLY A 87 -5.82 8.52 -2.98
CA GLY A 87 -6.18 7.43 -2.08
C GLY A 87 -5.04 7.04 -1.14
N VAL A 88 -3.82 6.98 -1.67
CA VAL A 88 -2.65 6.66 -0.85
C VAL A 88 -2.46 7.71 0.24
N LEU A 89 -2.53 8.99 -0.12
CA LEU A 89 -2.36 10.07 0.86
C LEU A 89 -3.46 10.09 1.91
N ALA A 90 -4.72 9.90 1.48
CA ALA A 90 -5.84 9.87 2.40
C ALA A 90 -5.71 8.73 3.41
N CYS A 91 -5.32 7.55 2.94
CA CYS A 91 -5.10 6.39 3.80
C CYS A 91 -3.97 6.65 4.81
N ALA A 92 -2.87 7.24 4.35
CA ALA A 92 -1.72 7.55 5.19
C ALA A 92 -2.09 8.50 6.32
N VAL A 93 -2.88 9.52 6.02
CA VAL A 93 -3.32 10.49 7.03
C VAL A 93 -4.30 9.86 8.01
N ARG A 94 -5.31 9.15 7.49
CA ARG A 94 -6.36 8.56 8.33
C ARG A 94 -5.78 7.54 9.32
N HIS A 95 -4.79 6.77 8.90
CA HIS A 95 -4.18 5.77 9.74
C HIS A 95 -2.94 6.27 10.51
N ALA A 96 -2.56 7.53 10.29
CA ALA A 96 -1.40 8.14 10.96
C ALA A 96 -0.13 7.29 10.80
N VAL A 97 0.15 6.85 9.57
CA VAL A 97 1.28 5.96 9.32
C VAL A 97 2.61 6.71 9.46
N SER A 98 3.64 5.98 9.88
CA SER A 98 4.99 6.54 10.05
C SER A 98 5.78 6.55 8.75
N PHE A 99 5.55 5.55 7.90
CA PHE A 99 6.25 5.38 6.62
C PHE A 99 5.29 4.89 5.56
N ILE A 100 5.60 5.25 4.29
CA ILE A 100 4.91 4.69 3.13
C ILE A 100 5.92 3.88 2.33
N VAL A 101 5.56 2.64 1.98
CA VAL A 101 6.38 1.77 1.13
C VAL A 101 5.67 1.58 -0.19
N MET A 102 6.35 1.84 -1.28
CA MET A 102 5.80 1.73 -2.63
C MET A 102 6.80 1.07 -3.56
N ALA A 103 6.30 0.41 -4.60
CA ALA A 103 7.14 -0.02 -5.70
C ALA A 103 7.54 1.20 -6.53
N SER A 104 8.72 1.15 -7.13
CA SER A 104 9.21 2.24 -7.96
C SER A 104 8.35 2.45 -9.20
N ARG A 105 7.68 1.40 -9.68
CA ARG A 105 6.80 1.45 -10.85
C ARG A 105 5.61 0.52 -10.66
N GLY A 106 4.49 0.88 -11.28
CA GLY A 106 3.33 0.01 -11.35
C GLY A 106 3.34 -0.83 -12.62
N LEU A 107 2.20 -1.48 -12.89
CA LEU A 107 1.99 -2.26 -14.11
C LEU A 107 2.18 -1.38 -15.35
N GLY A 108 2.77 -1.95 -16.39
CA GLY A 108 2.94 -1.29 -17.66
C GLY A 108 4.11 -0.32 -17.74
N SER A 109 4.81 -0.11 -16.66
CA SER A 109 6.00 0.74 -16.67
C SER A 109 7.13 0.04 -17.42
N ILE A 110 7.80 0.79 -18.28
CA ILE A 110 8.99 0.35 -18.98
C ILE A 110 10.11 1.33 -18.65
N GLY A 111 11.34 0.86 -18.68
CA GLY A 111 12.49 1.68 -18.32
C GLY A 111 12.82 1.53 -16.85
N SER A 112 14.09 1.28 -16.57
CA SER A 112 14.55 0.93 -15.23
C SER A 112 14.83 2.14 -14.33
N PHE A 113 14.87 3.35 -14.90
CA PHE A 113 15.33 4.53 -14.17
C PHE A 113 14.22 5.52 -13.82
N LEU A 114 13.03 5.33 -14.37
CA LEU A 114 11.93 6.26 -14.14
C LEU A 114 10.98 5.70 -13.09
N LEU A 115 10.57 6.56 -12.16
CA LEU A 115 9.50 6.22 -11.23
C LEU A 115 8.17 6.26 -11.95
N GLY A 116 7.23 5.41 -11.52
CA GLY A 116 5.87 5.47 -12.01
C GLY A 116 5.23 6.81 -11.66
N SER A 117 4.30 7.26 -12.51
CA SER A 117 3.67 8.58 -12.35
C SER A 117 2.92 8.71 -11.03
N GLU A 118 2.23 7.68 -10.58
CA GLU A 118 1.50 7.72 -9.32
C GLU A 118 2.46 7.76 -8.12
N THR A 119 3.56 7.01 -8.19
CA THR A 119 4.60 7.04 -7.16
C THR A 119 5.18 8.46 -7.04
N GLN A 120 5.47 9.10 -8.18
CA GLN A 120 5.97 10.47 -8.19
C GLN A 120 4.99 11.44 -7.53
N LYS A 121 3.71 11.32 -7.85
CA LYS A 121 2.69 12.20 -7.27
C LYS A 121 2.59 12.04 -5.76
N VAL A 122 2.65 10.80 -5.27
CA VAL A 122 2.66 10.55 -3.83
C VAL A 122 3.88 11.22 -3.18
N LEU A 123 5.07 11.01 -3.75
CA LEU A 123 6.31 11.56 -3.20
C LEU A 123 6.31 13.08 -3.17
N HIS A 124 5.68 13.73 -4.16
CA HIS A 124 5.60 15.19 -4.19
C HIS A 124 4.68 15.77 -3.12
N GLN A 125 3.68 15.00 -2.68
CA GLN A 125 2.65 15.50 -1.79
C GLN A 125 2.76 14.96 -0.36
N VAL A 126 3.52 13.90 -0.14
CA VAL A 126 3.57 13.25 1.16
C VAL A 126 4.37 14.07 2.17
N ASP A 127 3.92 14.04 3.42
CA ASP A 127 4.53 14.75 4.55
C ASP A 127 5.28 13.82 5.50
N ARG A 128 5.60 12.60 5.06
CA ARG A 128 6.26 11.58 5.88
C ARG A 128 7.21 10.75 5.02
N PRO A 129 8.13 10.01 5.64
CA PRO A 129 9.11 9.22 4.88
C PRO A 129 8.47 8.21 3.94
N GLY A 130 9.02 8.09 2.74
CA GLY A 130 8.62 7.10 1.77
C GLY A 130 9.80 6.23 1.37
N LEU A 131 9.60 4.92 1.34
CA LEU A 131 10.58 3.95 0.90
C LEU A 131 10.17 3.41 -0.47
N ILE A 132 11.05 3.54 -1.42
CA ILE A 132 10.81 3.09 -2.79
C ILE A 132 11.56 1.78 -3.01
N VAL A 133 10.82 0.73 -3.37
CA VAL A 133 11.38 -0.60 -3.60
C VAL A 133 11.48 -0.83 -5.11
N ARG A 134 12.67 -1.20 -5.54
CA ARG A 134 12.95 -1.48 -6.95
C ARG A 134 12.77 -2.94 -7.28
#